data_16f486d7d3a090a9809f98f11fe40101
#
_entry.id   16f486d7d3a090a9809f98f11fe40101
#
_cell.length_a   1.000
_cell.length_b   1.000
_cell.length_c   1.000
_cell.angle_alpha   90.00
_cell.angle_beta   90.00
_cell.angle_gamma   90.00
#
_symmetry.space_group_name_H-M   'P 1'
#
loop_
_entity.id
_entity.type
_entity.pdbx_description
1 polymer ?
#
loop_
_entity_poly.entity_id
_entity_poly.type
_entity_poly.pdbx_seq_one_letter_code
_entity_poly.pdbx_strand_id
1 'polypeptide(L)'
;MKSILTLLLAAVALQAQNKPPVTLKAVLLEQLRTTHNQKDWFVPVMGAVEGLTPQQAAWKDSGGNHSARQLANHLLFWNSQQLAKLKGENPAPFNGNNDETFNGFDAKTWKLTVERLDRVLTDLEKLVDGASDEKVKEWASAIAHIGAHNAYHTGQIISVRKLQGAWDAAKGVK
;
A
#
# COMPACT_ATOMS: atom_id res chain seq x y z
N MET A 1 51.99 26.81 -8.32
CA MET A 1 50.89 25.99 -8.83
C MET A 1 50.48 24.79 -7.95
N LYS A 2 50.85 24.71 -6.67
CA LYS A 2 50.53 23.59 -5.76
C LYS A 2 49.40 23.86 -4.76
N SER A 3 48.89 25.11 -4.67
CA SER A 3 47.91 25.50 -3.63
C SER A 3 46.43 25.46 -4.10
N ILE A 4 46.13 25.32 -5.38
CA ILE A 4 44.76 25.37 -5.91
C ILE A 4 44.09 23.97 -5.90
N LEU A 5 44.87 22.89 -5.92
CA LEU A 5 44.36 21.53 -5.94
C LEU A 5 43.80 21.04 -4.59
N THR A 6 44.30 21.59 -3.48
CA THR A 6 43.92 21.19 -2.13
C THR A 6 42.56 21.77 -1.69
N LEU A 7 42.16 22.93 -2.23
CA LEU A 7 40.87 23.57 -1.91
C LEU A 7 39.66 22.90 -2.60
N LEU A 8 39.85 22.29 -3.76
CA LEU A 8 38.76 21.61 -4.51
C LEU A 8 38.36 20.27 -3.87
N LEU A 9 39.29 19.56 -3.24
CA LEU A 9 39.00 18.28 -2.56
C LEU A 9 38.24 18.49 -1.23
N ALA A 10 38.41 19.59 -0.55
CA ALA A 10 37.69 19.91 0.69
C ALA A 10 36.20 20.26 0.44
N ALA A 11 35.88 20.90 -0.70
CA ALA A 11 34.52 21.28 -1.05
C ALA A 11 33.64 20.08 -1.43
N VAL A 12 34.21 19.03 -2.01
CA VAL A 12 33.47 17.82 -2.39
C VAL A 12 33.14 16.92 -1.18
N ALA A 13 34.01 16.91 -0.16
CA ALA A 13 33.79 16.13 1.05
C ALA A 13 32.70 16.74 1.96
N LEU A 14 32.40 18.03 1.86
CA LEU A 14 31.38 18.69 2.69
C LEU A 14 29.94 18.48 2.18
N GLN A 15 29.75 18.13 0.91
CA GLN A 15 28.42 17.87 0.33
C GLN A 15 27.87 16.46 0.60
N ALA A 16 28.73 15.54 1.02
CA ALA A 16 28.32 14.15 1.30
C ALA A 16 27.71 13.95 2.70
N GLN A 17 27.71 14.96 3.57
CA GLN A 17 27.36 14.78 5.00
C GLN A 17 26.00 15.32 5.44
N ASN A 18 25.16 15.86 4.54
CA ASN A 18 23.88 16.49 4.93
C ASN A 18 22.65 15.77 4.41
N LYS A 19 22.66 14.43 4.35
CA LYS A 19 21.40 13.72 4.19
C LYS A 19 20.68 13.71 5.55
N PRO A 20 19.48 14.28 5.67
CA PRO A 20 18.77 14.27 6.94
C PRO A 20 18.59 12.83 7.44
N PRO A 21 18.66 12.60 8.75
CA PRO A 21 18.46 11.26 9.29
C PRO A 21 17.09 10.73 8.89
N VAL A 22 17.03 9.45 8.53
CA VAL A 22 15.77 8.77 8.21
C VAL A 22 14.93 8.72 9.48
N THR A 23 13.73 9.30 9.45
CA THR A 23 12.81 9.29 10.59
C THR A 23 11.87 8.08 10.51
N LEU A 24 11.31 7.65 11.66
CA LEU A 24 10.29 6.61 11.69
C LEU A 24 9.10 6.97 10.79
N LYS A 25 8.65 8.24 10.84
CA LYS A 25 7.59 8.74 9.96
C LYS A 25 7.93 8.55 8.48
N ALA A 26 9.14 8.91 8.07
CA ALA A 26 9.57 8.77 6.68
C ALA A 26 9.53 7.32 6.21
N VAL A 27 10.03 6.37 7.02
CA VAL A 27 10.01 4.93 6.72
C VAL A 27 8.58 4.41 6.60
N LEU A 28 7.71 4.76 7.53
CA LEU A 28 6.32 4.28 7.54
C LEU A 28 5.49 4.88 6.39
N LEU A 29 5.72 6.15 6.05
CA LEU A 29 5.10 6.78 4.88
C LEU A 29 5.58 6.17 3.57
N GLU A 30 6.87 5.90 3.44
CA GLU A 30 7.41 5.20 2.28
C GLU A 30 6.75 3.82 2.12
N GLN A 31 6.62 3.06 3.21
CA GLN A 31 5.93 1.76 3.20
C GLN A 31 4.46 1.88 2.79
N LEU A 32 3.73 2.86 3.28
CA LEU A 32 2.34 3.09 2.86
C LEU A 32 2.27 3.43 1.37
N ARG A 33 3.07 4.37 0.88
CA ARG A 33 3.09 4.82 -0.52
C ARG A 33 3.49 3.72 -1.48
N THR A 34 4.52 2.94 -1.14
CA THR A 34 5.01 1.84 -2.00
C THR A 34 4.08 0.65 -2.02
N THR A 35 3.26 0.43 -1.01
CA THR A 35 2.18 -0.56 -1.04
C THR A 35 0.90 -0.06 -1.71
N HIS A 36 0.69 1.24 -1.82
CA HIS A 36 -0.48 1.87 -2.40
C HIS A 36 -0.36 2.09 -3.92
N ASN A 37 0.43 3.07 -4.35
CA ASN A 37 0.49 3.51 -5.76
C ASN A 37 1.89 3.90 -6.25
N GLN A 38 2.88 4.01 -5.39
CA GLN A 38 4.25 4.35 -5.78
C GLN A 38 5.02 3.06 -6.10
N LYS A 39 5.41 2.89 -7.36
CA LYS A 39 6.23 1.74 -7.77
C LYS A 39 7.65 1.89 -7.23
N ASP A 40 8.13 0.85 -6.55
CA ASP A 40 9.49 0.74 -6.05
C ASP A 40 9.99 -0.72 -6.17
N TRP A 41 10.25 -1.43 -5.07
CA TRP A 41 10.74 -2.81 -5.07
C TRP A 41 9.73 -3.83 -5.61
N PHE A 42 8.45 -3.51 -5.51
CA PHE A 42 7.35 -4.37 -5.97
C PHE A 42 6.21 -3.53 -6.56
N VAL A 43 5.26 -4.22 -7.15
CA VAL A 43 4.08 -3.58 -7.74
C VAL A 43 3.11 -3.19 -6.63
N PRO A 44 2.71 -1.90 -6.53
CA PRO A 44 1.72 -1.46 -5.55
C PRO A 44 0.32 -1.98 -5.89
N VAL A 45 -0.61 -1.92 -4.92
CA VAL A 45 -1.97 -2.46 -5.09
C VAL A 45 -2.71 -1.79 -6.25
N MET A 46 -2.57 -0.47 -6.43
CA MET A 46 -3.23 0.24 -7.53
C MET A 46 -2.71 -0.24 -8.90
N GLY A 47 -1.41 -0.50 -9.02
CA GLY A 47 -0.84 -1.12 -10.21
C GLY A 47 -1.30 -2.58 -10.43
N ALA A 48 -1.51 -3.32 -9.34
CA ALA A 48 -1.99 -4.69 -9.41
C ALA A 48 -3.46 -4.80 -9.86
N VAL A 49 -4.31 -3.82 -9.54
CA VAL A 49 -5.73 -3.81 -9.95
C VAL A 49 -5.99 -3.06 -11.26
N GLU A 50 -5.03 -2.28 -11.73
CA GLU A 50 -5.16 -1.45 -12.93
C GLU A 50 -5.49 -2.27 -14.18
N GLY A 51 -6.45 -1.78 -14.97
CA GLY A 51 -6.84 -2.37 -16.26
C GLY A 51 -7.67 -3.64 -16.15
N LEU A 52 -8.03 -4.13 -14.96
CA LEU A 52 -8.95 -5.26 -14.80
C LEU A 52 -10.38 -4.84 -15.17
N THR A 53 -11.00 -5.59 -16.08
CA THR A 53 -12.45 -5.51 -16.28
C THR A 53 -13.20 -6.13 -15.10
N PRO A 54 -14.49 -5.80 -14.88
CA PRO A 54 -15.29 -6.42 -13.84
C PRO A 54 -15.32 -7.96 -13.90
N GLN A 55 -15.33 -8.52 -15.11
CA GLN A 55 -15.32 -9.97 -15.36
C GLN A 55 -13.97 -10.57 -14.95
N GLN A 56 -12.86 -9.96 -15.34
CA GLN A 56 -11.52 -10.37 -14.92
C GLN A 56 -11.33 -10.26 -13.40
N ALA A 57 -11.82 -9.18 -12.79
CA ALA A 57 -11.73 -8.99 -11.35
C ALA A 57 -12.55 -10.03 -10.56
N ALA A 58 -13.64 -10.52 -11.10
CA ALA A 58 -14.51 -11.52 -10.49
C ALA A 58 -14.08 -12.97 -10.75
N TRP A 59 -13.13 -13.19 -11.66
CA TRP A 59 -12.67 -14.52 -12.04
C TRP A 59 -12.04 -15.27 -10.85
N LYS A 60 -12.32 -16.56 -10.76
CA LYS A 60 -11.74 -17.50 -9.79
C LYS A 60 -11.18 -18.69 -10.51
N ASP A 61 -10.09 -19.22 -10.01
CA ASP A 61 -9.59 -20.52 -10.43
C ASP A 61 -10.41 -21.68 -9.78
N SER A 62 -10.14 -22.89 -10.22
CA SER A 62 -10.74 -24.10 -9.67
C SER A 62 -10.16 -24.51 -8.30
N GLY A 63 -9.05 -23.89 -7.89
CA GLY A 63 -8.33 -24.19 -6.64
C GLY A 63 -8.92 -23.52 -5.40
N GLY A 64 -10.03 -22.77 -5.52
CA GLY A 64 -10.69 -22.12 -4.39
C GLY A 64 -10.06 -20.80 -3.95
N ASN A 65 -9.14 -20.25 -4.72
CA ASN A 65 -8.53 -18.94 -4.41
C ASN A 65 -9.56 -17.81 -4.48
N HIS A 66 -9.30 -16.74 -3.71
CA HIS A 66 -10.08 -15.51 -3.83
C HIS A 66 -9.84 -14.82 -5.16
N SER A 67 -10.87 -14.23 -5.76
CA SER A 67 -10.73 -13.38 -6.94
C SER A 67 -10.02 -12.06 -6.60
N ALA A 68 -9.49 -11.36 -7.62
CA ALA A 68 -8.90 -10.03 -7.44
C ALA A 68 -9.89 -9.04 -6.79
N ARG A 69 -11.19 -9.12 -7.17
CA ARG A 69 -12.25 -8.33 -6.55
C ARG A 69 -12.43 -8.63 -5.07
N GLN A 70 -12.43 -9.90 -4.68
CA GLN A 70 -12.55 -10.31 -3.29
C GLN A 70 -11.37 -9.81 -2.46
N LEU A 71 -10.15 -9.96 -2.95
CA LEU A 71 -8.94 -9.46 -2.30
C LEU A 71 -8.96 -7.93 -2.14
N ALA A 72 -9.40 -7.20 -3.18
CA ALA A 72 -9.55 -5.75 -3.09
C ALA A 72 -10.64 -5.32 -2.07
N ASN A 73 -11.77 -6.05 -1.98
CA ASN A 73 -12.80 -5.81 -0.97
C ASN A 73 -12.25 -6.01 0.44
N HIS A 74 -11.49 -7.07 0.67
CA HIS A 74 -10.86 -7.37 1.94
C HIS A 74 -9.87 -6.26 2.35
N LEU A 75 -9.03 -5.82 1.42
CA LEU A 75 -8.13 -4.68 1.65
C LEU A 75 -8.90 -3.40 1.98
N LEU A 76 -9.96 -3.09 1.22
CA LEU A 76 -10.79 -1.92 1.46
C LEU A 76 -11.43 -1.97 2.85
N PHE A 77 -11.97 -3.12 3.25
CA PHE A 77 -12.58 -3.31 4.57
C PHE A 77 -11.57 -3.03 5.69
N TRP A 78 -10.45 -3.73 5.72
CA TRP A 78 -9.49 -3.61 6.82
C TRP A 78 -8.78 -2.27 6.86
N ASN A 79 -8.41 -1.70 5.71
CA ASN A 79 -7.82 -0.36 5.66
C ASN A 79 -8.81 0.71 6.15
N SER A 80 -10.12 0.58 5.85
CA SER A 80 -11.15 1.48 6.37
C SER A 80 -11.29 1.38 7.89
N GLN A 81 -11.27 0.16 8.44
CA GLN A 81 -11.30 -0.08 9.87
C GLN A 81 -10.08 0.54 10.58
N GLN A 82 -8.89 0.37 10.02
CA GLN A 82 -7.67 0.93 10.59
C GLN A 82 -7.65 2.47 10.51
N LEU A 83 -8.05 3.03 9.38
CA LEU A 83 -8.16 4.49 9.22
C LEU A 83 -9.08 5.10 10.27
N ALA A 84 -10.26 4.52 10.47
CA ALA A 84 -11.22 4.96 11.48
C ALA A 84 -10.61 4.92 12.91
N LYS A 85 -9.97 3.81 13.26
CA LYS A 85 -9.27 3.67 14.56
C LYS A 85 -8.17 4.71 14.76
N LEU A 86 -7.32 4.94 13.75
CA LEU A 86 -6.24 5.92 13.83
C LEU A 86 -6.77 7.36 13.93
N LYS A 87 -7.95 7.65 13.36
CA LYS A 87 -8.66 8.92 13.54
C LYS A 87 -9.31 9.09 14.93
N GLY A 88 -9.29 8.06 15.77
CA GLY A 88 -9.98 8.05 17.05
C GLY A 88 -11.48 7.80 16.94
N GLU A 89 -11.97 7.40 15.77
CA GLU A 89 -13.33 6.93 15.57
C GLU A 89 -13.49 5.54 16.21
N ASN A 90 -14.70 5.22 16.67
CA ASN A 90 -15.03 3.90 17.21
C ASN A 90 -15.84 3.10 16.17
N PRO A 91 -15.18 2.52 15.13
CA PRO A 91 -15.92 1.65 14.25
C PRO A 91 -16.44 0.45 15.02
N ALA A 92 -17.65 -0.02 14.67
CA ALA A 92 -18.23 -1.20 15.29
C ALA A 92 -17.20 -2.35 15.27
N PRO A 93 -16.99 -3.06 16.38
CA PRO A 93 -16.12 -4.22 16.41
C PRO A 93 -16.56 -5.22 15.36
N PHE A 94 -15.62 -5.67 14.54
CA PHE A 94 -15.90 -6.76 13.61
C PHE A 94 -15.87 -8.09 14.37
N ASN A 95 -17.05 -8.66 14.59
CA ASN A 95 -17.26 -9.93 15.30
C ASN A 95 -17.61 -11.07 14.34
N GLY A 96 -17.59 -10.81 13.02
CA GLY A 96 -17.91 -11.77 11.98
C GLY A 96 -16.76 -12.69 11.61
N ASN A 97 -17.05 -13.63 10.74
CA ASN A 97 -16.02 -14.44 10.12
C ASN A 97 -15.20 -13.58 9.15
N ASN A 98 -13.87 -13.63 9.26
CA ASN A 98 -12.97 -12.88 8.37
C ASN A 98 -13.24 -13.14 6.88
N ASP A 99 -13.72 -14.33 6.51
CA ASP A 99 -14.09 -14.66 5.14
C ASP A 99 -15.23 -13.79 4.57
N GLU A 100 -16.07 -13.22 5.42
CA GLU A 100 -17.13 -12.30 5.00
C GLU A 100 -16.57 -10.99 4.45
N THR A 101 -15.38 -10.57 4.90
CA THR A 101 -14.73 -9.33 4.43
C THR A 101 -14.34 -9.38 2.95
N PHE A 102 -14.20 -10.58 2.39
CA PHE A 102 -13.95 -10.77 0.95
C PHE A 102 -15.20 -10.54 0.09
N ASN A 103 -16.39 -10.65 0.66
CA ASN A 103 -17.66 -10.61 -0.09
C ASN A 103 -18.56 -9.42 0.30
N GLY A 104 -18.42 -8.91 1.51
CA GLY A 104 -19.44 -8.11 2.20
C GLY A 104 -19.22 -6.60 2.18
N PHE A 105 -18.23 -6.06 1.48
CA PHE A 105 -18.05 -4.63 1.49
C PHE A 105 -18.96 -3.97 0.44
N ASP A 106 -19.57 -2.84 0.84
CA ASP A 106 -20.62 -2.04 0.19
C ASP A 106 -20.30 -1.53 -1.25
N ALA A 107 -19.21 -1.93 -1.87
CA ALA A 107 -18.88 -1.55 -3.24
C ALA A 107 -19.70 -2.36 -4.26
N LYS A 108 -20.75 -1.74 -4.79
CA LYS A 108 -21.68 -2.36 -5.76
C LYS A 108 -21.02 -2.69 -7.10
N THR A 109 -19.93 -2.03 -7.46
CA THR A 109 -19.23 -2.21 -8.73
C THR A 109 -17.73 -2.33 -8.52
N TRP A 110 -17.04 -3.00 -9.43
CA TRP A 110 -15.58 -3.10 -9.44
C TRP A 110 -14.90 -1.74 -9.42
N LYS A 111 -15.36 -0.83 -10.28
CA LYS A 111 -14.84 0.55 -10.34
C LYS A 111 -14.93 1.24 -8.99
N LEU A 112 -16.08 1.16 -8.32
CA LEU A 112 -16.29 1.79 -7.03
C LEU A 112 -15.41 1.15 -5.93
N THR A 113 -15.18 -0.17 -5.98
CA THR A 113 -14.23 -0.83 -5.06
C THR A 113 -12.83 -0.24 -5.21
N VAL A 114 -12.33 -0.12 -6.45
CA VAL A 114 -10.99 0.44 -6.72
C VAL A 114 -10.88 1.89 -6.28
N GLU A 115 -11.86 2.73 -6.61
CA GLU A 115 -11.89 4.14 -6.21
C GLU A 115 -11.92 4.34 -4.69
N ARG A 116 -12.66 3.49 -3.97
CA ARG A 116 -12.71 3.54 -2.51
C ARG A 116 -11.42 3.04 -1.87
N LEU A 117 -10.81 2.00 -2.45
CA LEU A 117 -9.52 1.50 -1.99
C LEU A 117 -8.44 2.57 -2.14
N ASP A 118 -8.33 3.20 -3.30
CA ASP A 118 -7.40 4.31 -3.55
C ASP A 118 -7.59 5.46 -2.56
N ARG A 119 -8.86 5.84 -2.32
CA ARG A 119 -9.19 6.91 -1.39
C ARG A 119 -8.78 6.58 0.05
N VAL A 120 -9.10 5.40 0.55
CA VAL A 120 -8.77 5.03 1.94
C VAL A 120 -7.27 4.96 2.16
N LEU A 121 -6.50 4.47 1.19
CA LEU A 121 -5.04 4.42 1.25
C LEU A 121 -4.44 5.83 1.19
N THR A 122 -4.95 6.69 0.31
CA THR A 122 -4.58 8.12 0.27
C THR A 122 -4.86 8.82 1.61
N ASP A 123 -5.99 8.54 2.25
CA ASP A 123 -6.35 9.15 3.52
C ASP A 123 -5.47 8.64 4.68
N LEU A 124 -5.04 7.38 4.65
CA LEU A 124 -4.04 6.83 5.58
C LEU A 124 -2.70 7.56 5.44
N GLU A 125 -2.20 7.76 4.23
CA GLU A 125 -0.97 8.50 3.98
C GLU A 125 -1.06 9.93 4.51
N LYS A 126 -2.13 10.65 4.19
CA LYS A 126 -2.36 12.03 4.67
C LYS A 126 -2.43 12.11 6.19
N LEU A 127 -3.11 11.15 6.83
CA LEU A 127 -3.23 11.09 8.28
C LEU A 127 -1.86 10.93 8.94
N VAL A 128 -1.01 10.02 8.42
CA VAL A 128 0.33 9.77 8.96
C VAL A 128 1.27 10.94 8.66
N ASP A 129 1.19 11.54 7.47
CA ASP A 129 2.02 12.69 7.08
C ASP A 129 1.76 13.90 8.00
N GLY A 130 0.49 14.19 8.30
CA GLY A 130 0.07 15.29 9.18
C GLY A 130 0.22 15.02 10.68
N ALA A 131 0.53 13.79 11.10
CA ALA A 131 0.63 13.43 12.52
C ALA A 131 1.93 13.94 13.16
N SER A 132 1.93 14.18 14.48
CA SER A 132 3.16 14.42 15.23
C SER A 132 4.01 13.14 15.32
N ASP A 133 5.31 13.29 15.62
CA ASP A 133 6.22 12.14 15.77
C ASP A 133 5.80 11.23 16.93
N GLU A 134 5.20 11.78 18.00
CA GLU A 134 4.65 11.02 19.13
C GLU A 134 3.48 10.15 18.66
N LYS A 135 2.56 10.71 17.87
CA LYS A 135 1.44 9.95 17.29
C LYS A 135 1.93 8.87 16.33
N VAL A 136 2.92 9.15 15.51
CA VAL A 136 3.51 8.15 14.63
C VAL A 136 4.15 7.01 15.43
N LYS A 137 4.83 7.28 16.53
CA LYS A 137 5.37 6.25 17.43
C LYS A 137 4.26 5.37 18.04
N GLU A 138 3.16 6.00 18.48
CA GLU A 138 1.97 5.28 19.01
C GLU A 138 1.38 4.35 17.94
N TRP A 139 1.30 4.79 16.69
CA TRP A 139 0.68 4.08 15.58
C TRP A 139 1.63 3.14 14.82
N ALA A 140 2.92 3.17 15.12
CA ALA A 140 3.96 2.55 14.29
C ALA A 140 3.69 1.07 13.97
N SER A 141 3.28 0.29 14.99
CA SER A 141 2.95 -1.12 14.79
C SER A 141 1.75 -1.31 13.86
N ALA A 142 0.70 -0.52 14.04
CA ALA A 142 -0.50 -0.60 13.20
C ALA A 142 -0.17 -0.22 11.74
N ILE A 143 0.60 0.85 11.53
CA ILE A 143 0.99 1.29 10.17
C ILE A 143 1.87 0.23 9.49
N ALA A 144 2.82 -0.36 10.21
CA ALA A 144 3.66 -1.42 9.67
C ALA A 144 2.84 -2.65 9.25
N HIS A 145 1.84 -3.06 10.07
CA HIS A 145 0.92 -4.15 9.73
C HIS A 145 0.05 -3.82 8.53
N ILE A 146 -0.44 -2.57 8.40
CA ILE A 146 -1.19 -2.12 7.22
C ILE A 146 -0.34 -2.32 5.95
N GLY A 147 0.90 -1.84 5.94
CA GLY A 147 1.80 -2.00 4.80
C GLY A 147 2.05 -3.47 4.46
N ALA A 148 2.38 -4.31 5.45
CA ALA A 148 2.61 -5.74 5.24
C ALA A 148 1.36 -6.46 4.70
N HIS A 149 0.18 -6.16 5.24
CA HIS A 149 -1.10 -6.71 4.80
C HIS A 149 -1.44 -6.32 3.36
N ASN A 150 -1.23 -5.05 3.00
CA ASN A 150 -1.44 -4.57 1.64
C ASN A 150 -0.49 -5.27 0.66
N ALA A 151 0.79 -5.40 0.99
CA ALA A 151 1.77 -6.09 0.15
C ALA A 151 1.42 -7.58 -0.05
N TYR A 152 1.02 -8.26 1.03
CA TYR A 152 0.62 -9.68 1.00
C TYR A 152 -0.54 -9.92 0.03
N HIS A 153 -1.63 -9.16 0.14
CA HIS A 153 -2.79 -9.33 -0.74
C HIS A 153 -2.55 -8.81 -2.15
N THR A 154 -1.69 -7.81 -2.33
CA THR A 154 -1.25 -7.38 -3.67
C THR A 154 -0.57 -8.51 -4.42
N GLY A 155 0.32 -9.26 -3.75
CA GLY A 155 0.97 -10.44 -4.32
C GLY A 155 -0.06 -11.51 -4.74
N GLN A 156 -1.11 -11.73 -3.95
CA GLN A 156 -2.19 -12.65 -4.30
C GLN A 156 -3.00 -12.16 -5.52
N ILE A 157 -3.32 -10.86 -5.61
CA ILE A 157 -4.00 -10.28 -6.79
C ILE A 157 -3.17 -10.54 -8.05
N ILE A 158 -1.86 -10.29 -8.00
CA ILE A 158 -0.95 -10.54 -9.14
C ILE A 158 -0.94 -12.03 -9.51
N SER A 159 -0.87 -12.92 -8.52
CA SER A 159 -0.90 -14.37 -8.73
C SER A 159 -2.18 -14.83 -9.43
N VAL A 160 -3.34 -14.36 -8.98
CA VAL A 160 -4.64 -14.63 -9.61
C VAL A 160 -4.67 -14.11 -11.05
N ARG A 161 -4.17 -12.92 -11.32
CA ARG A 161 -4.07 -12.35 -12.68
C ARG A 161 -3.16 -13.16 -13.59
N LYS A 162 -2.05 -13.68 -13.06
CA LYS A 162 -1.15 -14.58 -13.83
C LYS A 162 -1.86 -15.89 -14.18
N LEU A 163 -2.55 -16.51 -13.24
CA LEU A 163 -3.32 -17.73 -13.49
C LEU A 163 -4.42 -17.52 -14.54
N GLN A 164 -5.02 -16.34 -14.57
CA GLN A 164 -6.03 -15.95 -15.54
C GLN A 164 -5.44 -15.58 -16.93
N GLY A 165 -4.14 -15.36 -17.04
CA GLY A 165 -3.50 -14.81 -18.23
C GLY A 165 -3.75 -13.31 -18.46
N ALA A 166 -4.19 -12.58 -17.43
CA ALA A 166 -4.52 -11.15 -17.46
C ALA A 166 -3.43 -10.25 -16.82
N TRP A 167 -2.24 -10.78 -16.58
CA TRP A 167 -1.11 -10.02 -16.04
C TRP A 167 -0.16 -9.59 -17.17
N ASP A 168 0.12 -8.30 -17.23
CA ASP A 168 1.15 -7.77 -18.11
C ASP A 168 2.51 -7.80 -17.40
N ALA A 169 3.42 -8.64 -17.89
CA ALA A 169 4.77 -8.79 -17.34
C ALA A 169 5.62 -7.50 -17.44
N ALA A 170 5.26 -6.54 -18.30
CA ALA A 170 5.93 -5.24 -18.40
C ALA A 170 5.69 -4.37 -17.15
N LYS A 171 4.62 -4.64 -16.41
CA LYS A 171 4.35 -3.97 -15.13
C LYS A 171 5.30 -4.37 -14.00
N GLY A 172 6.09 -5.40 -14.17
CA GLY A 172 6.98 -6.03 -13.18
C GLY A 172 6.44 -7.38 -12.74
N VAL A 173 7.24 -8.15 -12.02
CA VAL A 173 6.90 -9.50 -11.52
C VAL A 173 6.62 -10.46 -12.70
N LYS A 174 7.68 -10.97 -13.33
CA LYS A 174 7.62 -11.95 -14.42
C LYS A 174 7.13 -13.32 -13.94
#